data_cce5c990a6f3593871c718aa30610d17
#
_entry.id   cce5c990a6f3593871c718aa30610d17
#
_cell.length_a   1.000
_cell.length_b   1.000
_cell.length_c   1.000
_cell.angle_alpha   90.00
_cell.angle_beta   90.00
_cell.angle_gamma   90.00
#
_symmetry.space_group_name_H-M   'P 1'
#
loop_
_entity.id
_entity.type
_entity.pdbx_description
1 polymer ?
#
loop_
_entity_poly.entity_id
_entity_poly.type
_entity_poly.pdbx_seq_one_letter_code
_entity_poly.pdbx_strand_id
1 'polypeptide(L)'
;MLILFISGIRAIEYFRQTGEKISLHNQQEREKESPYNFLYYVLNTDRALLYERIDRRVDLMMEQGLVEEVKALKDMGCRRGHTSMQGLGYKEILDYLEGRCSLDEAVYILKRDTRHFAKRQLTWFKRERDVRFLNLPDFGGDVSNVLERILEDCAKQGIVLQ
;
A
#
# COMPACT_ATOMS: atom_id res chain seq x y z
N MET A 1 -9.90 -5.59 15.62
CA MET A 1 -10.81 -4.94 16.57
C MET A 1 -10.56 -3.43 16.71
N LEU A 2 -9.34 -2.94 16.82
CA LEU A 2 -9.01 -1.51 16.97
C LEU A 2 -9.48 -0.62 15.80
N ILE A 3 -9.35 -1.07 14.55
CA ILE A 3 -9.74 -0.32 13.33
C ILE A 3 -11.25 -0.09 13.26
N LEU A 4 -12.06 -1.05 13.66
CA LEU A 4 -13.52 -0.93 13.73
C LEU A 4 -13.95 0.09 14.80
N PHE A 5 -13.20 0.18 15.90
CA PHE A 5 -13.46 1.12 16.98
C PHE A 5 -13.15 2.57 16.55
N ILE A 6 -12.03 2.80 15.86
CA ILE A 6 -11.67 4.13 15.34
C ILE A 6 -12.66 4.62 14.27
N SER A 7 -13.12 3.72 13.39
CA SER A 7 -14.14 4.05 12.40
C SER A 7 -15.47 4.42 13.05
N GLY A 8 -15.84 3.74 14.13
CA GLY A 8 -17.05 4.05 14.91
C GLY A 8 -16.97 5.41 15.60
N ILE A 9 -15.83 5.76 16.21
CA ILE A 9 -15.62 7.06 16.85
C ILE A 9 -15.74 8.18 15.82
N ARG A 10 -15.07 8.09 14.67
CA ARG A 10 -15.16 9.07 13.59
C ARG A 10 -16.59 9.26 13.08
N ALA A 11 -17.36 8.20 12.97
CA ALA A 11 -18.76 8.27 12.56
C ALA A 11 -19.62 9.05 13.58
N ILE A 12 -19.38 8.84 14.88
CA ILE A 12 -20.07 9.54 15.96
C ILE A 12 -19.65 11.02 16.02
N GLU A 13 -18.36 11.30 15.89
CA GLU A 13 -17.83 12.67 15.85
C GLU A 13 -18.42 13.45 14.68
N TYR A 14 -18.42 12.86 13.48
CA TYR A 14 -19.02 13.46 12.29
C TYR A 14 -20.50 13.76 12.49
N PHE A 15 -21.27 12.79 13.02
CA PHE A 15 -22.68 12.99 13.29
C PHE A 15 -22.95 14.11 14.32
N ARG A 16 -22.13 14.19 15.37
CA ARG A 16 -22.25 15.26 16.38
C ARG A 16 -21.95 16.65 15.83
N GLN A 17 -21.05 16.76 14.86
CA GLN A 17 -20.65 18.03 14.25
C GLN A 17 -21.62 18.48 13.16
N THR A 18 -22.15 17.55 12.36
CA THR A 18 -22.91 17.88 11.16
C THR A 18 -24.40 17.55 11.23
N GLY A 19 -24.81 16.68 12.16
CA GLY A 19 -26.16 16.13 12.23
C GLY A 19 -26.45 15.04 11.19
N GLU A 20 -25.48 14.71 10.32
CA GLU A 20 -25.63 13.73 9.24
C GLU A 20 -24.85 12.45 9.50
N LYS A 21 -25.35 11.35 8.93
CA LYS A 21 -24.62 10.07 8.97
C LYS A 21 -23.42 10.11 8.02
N ILE A 22 -22.23 9.76 8.49
CA ILE A 22 -21.02 9.69 7.67
C ILE A 22 -21.17 8.77 6.43
N SER A 23 -22.03 7.74 6.50
CA SER A 23 -22.34 6.86 5.38
C SER A 23 -23.05 7.59 4.24
N LEU A 24 -23.97 8.51 4.57
CA LEU A 24 -24.69 9.33 3.59
C LEU A 24 -23.72 10.31 2.92
N HIS A 25 -22.93 11.01 3.72
CA HIS A 25 -21.87 11.89 3.21
C HIS A 25 -20.91 11.15 2.26
N ASN A 26 -20.40 9.98 2.67
CA ASN A 26 -19.51 9.18 1.84
C ASN A 26 -20.17 8.69 0.54
N GLN A 27 -21.47 8.44 0.55
CA GLN A 27 -22.22 8.10 -0.66
C GLN A 27 -22.31 9.31 -1.58
N GLN A 28 -22.69 10.47 -1.08
CA GLN A 28 -22.76 11.72 -1.84
C GLN A 28 -21.41 12.11 -2.44
N GLU A 29 -20.31 11.98 -1.66
CA GLU A 29 -18.96 12.25 -2.15
C GLU A 29 -18.54 11.30 -3.28
N ARG A 30 -18.99 10.05 -3.24
CA ARG A 30 -18.73 9.08 -4.32
C ARG A 30 -19.52 9.35 -5.60
N GLU A 31 -20.64 10.04 -5.50
CA GLU A 31 -21.51 10.39 -6.64
C GLU A 31 -21.07 11.69 -7.32
N LYS A 32 -20.24 12.50 -6.65
CA LYS A 32 -19.68 13.72 -7.24
C LYS A 32 -18.73 13.40 -8.37
N GLU A 33 -18.86 14.13 -9.46
CA GLU A 33 -17.87 14.11 -10.53
C GLU A 33 -16.57 14.77 -10.06
N SER A 34 -15.45 14.21 -10.49
CA SER A 34 -14.15 14.80 -10.19
C SER A 34 -13.99 16.13 -10.91
N PRO A 35 -13.54 17.21 -10.22
CA PRO A 35 -13.20 18.47 -10.88
C PRO A 35 -11.93 18.37 -11.72
N TYR A 36 -11.22 17.25 -11.67
CA TYR A 36 -9.98 17.00 -12.37
C TYR A 36 -10.21 16.04 -13.54
N ASN A 37 -9.60 16.34 -14.69
CA ASN A 37 -9.44 15.38 -15.78
C ASN A 37 -8.19 14.53 -15.47
N PHE A 38 -8.37 13.25 -15.16
CA PHE A 38 -7.29 12.36 -14.74
C PHE A 38 -7.46 10.95 -15.30
N LEU A 39 -6.36 10.24 -15.38
CA LEU A 39 -6.29 8.81 -15.68
C LEU A 39 -5.74 8.09 -14.47
N TYR A 40 -6.46 7.06 -14.02
CA TYR A 40 -6.07 6.29 -12.84
C TYR A 40 -5.61 4.88 -13.25
N TYR A 41 -4.31 4.65 -13.17
CA TYR A 41 -3.71 3.37 -13.52
C TYR A 41 -3.21 2.62 -12.30
N VAL A 42 -3.38 1.30 -12.33
CA VAL A 42 -2.76 0.36 -11.40
C VAL A 42 -1.91 -0.61 -12.22
N LEU A 43 -0.60 -0.55 -12.02
CA LEU A 43 0.31 -1.54 -12.59
C LEU A 43 0.15 -2.86 -11.83
N ASN A 44 -0.05 -3.93 -12.57
CA ASN A 44 -0.25 -5.26 -12.03
C ASN A 44 0.65 -6.28 -12.75
N THR A 45 0.80 -7.44 -12.15
CA THR A 45 1.49 -8.58 -12.75
C THR A 45 0.89 -9.87 -12.23
N ASP A 46 1.33 -11.01 -12.76
CA ASP A 46 0.93 -12.31 -12.25
C ASP A 46 1.21 -12.45 -10.76
N ARG A 47 0.28 -13.06 -10.05
CA ARG A 47 0.37 -13.19 -8.59
C ARG A 47 1.61 -13.94 -8.12
N ALA A 48 1.99 -14.99 -8.83
CA ALA A 48 3.18 -15.76 -8.51
C ALA A 48 4.44 -14.89 -8.66
N LEU A 49 4.55 -14.16 -9.77
CA LEU A 49 5.66 -13.26 -10.04
C LEU A 49 5.71 -12.09 -9.05
N LEU A 50 4.53 -11.55 -8.66
CA LEU A 50 4.47 -10.52 -7.64
C LEU A 50 5.02 -11.00 -6.30
N TYR A 51 4.64 -12.21 -5.89
CA TYR A 51 5.10 -12.80 -4.63
C TYR A 51 6.60 -13.12 -4.64
N GLU A 52 7.12 -13.62 -5.75
CA GLU A 52 8.57 -13.82 -5.93
C GLU A 52 9.34 -12.49 -5.82
N ARG A 53 8.86 -11.45 -6.48
CA ARG A 53 9.47 -10.10 -6.38
C ARG A 53 9.43 -9.53 -4.97
N ILE A 54 8.33 -9.76 -4.24
CA ILE A 54 8.21 -9.36 -2.82
C ILE A 54 9.26 -10.10 -1.98
N ASP A 55 9.35 -11.41 -2.13
CA ASP A 55 10.26 -12.22 -1.34
C ASP A 55 11.73 -11.84 -1.62
N ARG A 56 12.09 -11.69 -2.89
CA ARG A 56 13.42 -11.19 -3.30
C ARG A 56 13.73 -9.79 -2.77
N ARG A 57 12.75 -8.90 -2.78
CA ARG A 57 12.93 -7.55 -2.22
C ARG A 57 13.23 -7.59 -0.73
N VAL A 58 12.55 -8.45 0.03
CA VAL A 58 12.83 -8.63 1.46
C VAL A 58 14.25 -9.16 1.67
N ASP A 59 14.68 -10.15 0.87
CA ASP A 59 16.06 -10.68 0.96
C ASP A 59 17.10 -9.58 0.70
N LEU A 60 16.89 -8.76 -0.34
CA LEU A 60 17.74 -7.61 -0.62
C LEU A 60 17.75 -6.57 0.52
N MET A 61 16.61 -6.30 1.16
CA MET A 61 16.55 -5.39 2.31
C MET A 61 17.39 -5.94 3.47
N MET A 62 17.37 -7.24 3.71
CA MET A 62 18.21 -7.88 4.74
C MET A 62 19.69 -7.73 4.40
N GLU A 63 20.09 -8.02 3.15
CA GLU A 63 21.46 -7.85 2.67
C GLU A 63 21.96 -6.41 2.74
N GLN A 64 21.07 -5.43 2.56
CA GLN A 64 21.35 -3.99 2.63
C GLN A 64 21.38 -3.42 4.04
N GLY A 65 21.20 -4.26 5.07
CA GLY A 65 21.38 -3.84 6.46
C GLY A 65 20.10 -3.37 7.16
N LEU A 66 18.95 -3.94 6.82
CA LEU A 66 17.69 -3.61 7.51
C LEU A 66 17.76 -3.85 9.03
N VAL A 67 18.50 -4.86 9.48
CA VAL A 67 18.67 -5.15 10.91
C VAL A 67 19.43 -4.03 11.60
N GLU A 68 20.52 -3.57 11.01
CA GLU A 68 21.38 -2.50 11.50
C GLU A 68 20.63 -1.17 11.54
N GLU A 69 19.81 -0.89 10.51
CA GLU A 69 18.96 0.30 10.45
C GLU A 69 17.96 0.32 11.61
N VAL A 70 17.21 -0.77 11.81
CA VAL A 70 16.22 -0.85 12.89
C VAL A 70 16.88 -0.80 14.27
N LYS A 71 18.08 -1.40 14.41
CA LYS A 71 18.87 -1.32 15.64
C LYS A 71 19.28 0.11 15.95
N ALA A 72 19.79 0.85 14.97
CA ALA A 72 20.17 2.25 15.13
C ALA A 72 18.96 3.11 15.54
N LEU A 73 17.79 2.93 14.93
CA LEU A 73 16.55 3.61 15.31
C LEU A 73 16.13 3.27 16.75
N LYS A 74 16.25 2.01 17.14
CA LYS A 74 15.98 1.57 18.53
C LYS A 74 16.91 2.25 19.52
N ASP A 75 18.21 2.34 19.20
CA ASP A 75 19.22 2.98 20.05
C ASP A 75 18.99 4.50 20.17
N MET A 76 18.45 5.14 19.12
CA MET A 76 18.00 6.53 19.12
C MET A 76 16.71 6.76 19.93
N GLY A 77 16.13 5.73 20.52
CA GLY A 77 14.94 5.83 21.36
C GLY A 77 13.61 5.52 20.67
N CYS A 78 13.62 5.12 19.39
CA CYS A 78 12.40 4.67 18.73
C CYS A 78 11.88 3.37 19.37
N ARG A 79 10.57 3.35 19.66
CA ARG A 79 9.91 2.23 20.34
C ARG A 79 8.74 1.74 19.51
N ARG A 80 8.27 0.53 19.79
CA ARG A 80 7.11 -0.11 19.14
C ARG A 80 5.87 0.78 19.06
N GLY A 81 5.66 1.68 20.01
CA GLY A 81 4.53 2.62 20.03
C GLY A 81 4.62 3.76 19.01
N HIS A 82 5.80 4.01 18.43
CA HIS A 82 5.97 5.05 17.42
C HIS A 82 5.42 4.58 16.07
N THR A 83 4.70 5.47 15.38
CA THR A 83 4.08 5.17 14.09
C THR A 83 5.09 4.67 13.04
N SER A 84 6.29 5.25 13.02
CA SER A 84 7.38 4.82 12.13
C SER A 84 7.78 3.36 12.33
N MET A 85 7.72 2.86 13.57
CA MET A 85 8.10 1.48 13.91
C MET A 85 6.97 0.46 13.67
N GLN A 86 5.80 0.91 13.17
CA GLN A 86 4.68 0.03 12.79
C GLN A 86 4.74 -0.41 11.32
N GLY A 87 5.68 0.15 10.54
CA GLY A 87 5.88 -0.22 9.14
C GLY A 87 6.29 -1.69 8.97
N LEU A 88 5.92 -2.27 7.82
CA LEU A 88 6.41 -3.58 7.42
C LEU A 88 7.94 -3.56 7.28
N GLY A 89 8.59 -4.51 7.89
CA GLY A 89 10.04 -4.58 8.05
C GLY A 89 10.46 -4.16 9.45
N TYR A 90 10.07 -2.98 9.90
CA TYR A 90 10.54 -2.44 11.17
C TYR A 90 9.96 -3.16 12.39
N LYS A 91 8.66 -3.45 12.40
CA LYS A 91 8.02 -4.15 13.53
C LYS A 91 8.52 -5.59 13.67
N GLU A 92 8.77 -6.29 12.56
CA GLU A 92 9.24 -7.67 12.56
C GLU A 92 10.69 -7.76 13.03
N ILE A 93 11.56 -6.88 12.52
CA ILE A 93 12.97 -6.82 12.96
C ILE A 93 13.07 -6.31 14.41
N LEU A 94 12.20 -5.41 14.83
CA LEU A 94 12.15 -5.00 16.24
C LEU A 94 11.78 -6.18 17.16
N ASP A 95 10.87 -7.08 16.73
CA ASP A 95 10.54 -8.28 17.48
C ASP A 95 11.75 -9.21 17.64
N TYR A 96 12.55 -9.36 16.59
CA TYR A 96 13.82 -10.09 16.67
C TYR A 96 14.80 -9.41 17.63
N LEU A 97 15.03 -8.11 17.51
CA LEU A 97 15.94 -7.35 18.38
C LEU A 97 15.52 -7.29 19.86
N GLU A 98 14.25 -7.56 20.13
CA GLU A 98 13.69 -7.68 21.48
C GLU A 98 13.64 -9.13 21.98
N GLY A 99 14.16 -10.10 21.21
CA GLY A 99 14.24 -11.50 21.60
C GLY A 99 12.91 -12.25 21.57
N ARG A 100 11.90 -11.74 20.85
CA ARG A 100 10.57 -12.37 20.76
C ARG A 100 10.49 -13.49 19.72
N CYS A 101 11.37 -13.44 18.73
CA CYS A 101 11.47 -14.47 17.68
C CYS A 101 12.91 -14.55 17.15
N SER A 102 13.21 -15.58 16.38
CA SER A 102 14.45 -15.69 15.63
C SER A 102 14.47 -14.75 14.43
N LEU A 103 15.65 -14.49 13.86
CA LEU A 103 15.79 -13.69 12.65
C LEU A 103 15.06 -14.33 11.46
N ASP A 104 15.18 -15.64 11.30
CA ASP A 104 14.52 -16.39 10.22
C ASP A 104 12.99 -16.28 10.33
N GLU A 105 12.47 -16.33 11.54
CA GLU A 105 11.04 -16.16 11.80
C GLU A 105 10.58 -14.74 11.51
N ALA A 106 11.34 -13.72 11.88
CA ALA A 106 11.04 -12.32 11.55
C ALA A 106 11.00 -12.11 10.03
N VAL A 107 11.97 -12.63 9.29
CA VAL A 107 12.03 -12.57 7.82
C VAL A 107 10.83 -13.30 7.18
N TYR A 108 10.52 -14.50 7.67
CA TYR A 108 9.34 -15.25 7.19
C TYR A 108 8.03 -14.46 7.38
N ILE A 109 7.84 -13.89 8.58
CA ILE A 109 6.65 -13.08 8.90
C ILE A 109 6.61 -11.85 8.00
N LEU A 110 7.74 -11.16 7.81
CA LEU A 110 7.84 -9.99 6.94
C LEU A 110 7.43 -10.30 5.49
N LYS A 111 7.97 -11.37 4.90
CA LYS A 111 7.59 -11.83 3.56
C LYS A 111 6.09 -12.12 3.47
N ARG A 112 5.55 -12.90 4.42
CA ARG A 112 4.13 -13.25 4.51
C ARG A 112 3.23 -12.01 4.59
N ASP A 113 3.54 -11.10 5.51
CA ASP A 113 2.71 -9.93 5.78
C ASP A 113 2.78 -8.91 4.64
N THR A 114 3.92 -8.82 3.95
CA THR A 114 4.06 -8.01 2.73
C THR A 114 3.21 -8.57 1.59
N ARG A 115 3.16 -9.89 1.39
CA ARG A 115 2.25 -10.53 0.41
C ARG A 115 0.78 -10.29 0.76
N HIS A 116 0.43 -10.36 2.05
CA HIS A 116 -0.92 -10.03 2.52
C HIS A 116 -1.27 -8.55 2.27
N PHE A 117 -0.32 -7.66 2.48
CA PHE A 117 -0.49 -6.24 2.21
C PHE A 117 -0.75 -5.99 0.71
N ALA A 118 0.05 -6.57 -0.18
CA ALA A 118 -0.15 -6.48 -1.62
C ALA A 118 -1.54 -7.02 -2.04
N LYS A 119 -2.00 -8.14 -1.48
CA LYS A 119 -3.35 -8.67 -1.72
C LYS A 119 -4.43 -7.67 -1.29
N ARG A 120 -4.28 -7.02 -0.14
CA ARG A 120 -5.24 -6.00 0.32
C ARG A 120 -5.25 -4.78 -0.58
N GLN A 121 -4.08 -4.31 -1.07
CA GLN A 121 -3.99 -3.21 -2.03
C GLN A 121 -4.77 -3.52 -3.31
N LEU A 122 -4.55 -4.69 -3.92
CA LEU A 122 -5.29 -5.10 -5.12
C LEU A 122 -6.79 -5.19 -4.89
N THR A 123 -7.22 -5.66 -3.72
CA THR A 123 -8.64 -5.72 -3.35
C THR A 123 -9.23 -4.33 -3.19
N TRP A 124 -8.45 -3.39 -2.67
CA TRP A 124 -8.86 -2.00 -2.51
C TRP A 124 -8.99 -1.32 -3.87
N PHE A 125 -7.96 -1.40 -4.73
CA PHE A 125 -7.98 -0.80 -6.07
C PHE A 125 -9.12 -1.33 -6.96
N LYS A 126 -9.51 -2.60 -6.81
CA LYS A 126 -10.66 -3.17 -7.54
C LYS A 126 -12.02 -2.54 -7.19
N ARG A 127 -12.10 -1.81 -6.09
CA ARG A 127 -13.31 -1.10 -5.64
C ARG A 127 -13.35 0.36 -6.07
N GLU A 128 -12.19 0.89 -6.50
CA GLU A 128 -12.10 2.27 -6.97
C GLU A 128 -12.75 2.40 -8.34
N ARG A 129 -13.40 3.54 -8.56
CA ARG A 129 -14.00 3.87 -9.87
C ARG A 129 -12.89 4.30 -10.83
N ASP A 130 -13.12 4.07 -12.11
CA ASP A 130 -12.29 4.55 -13.22
C ASP A 130 -10.83 4.03 -13.21
N VAL A 131 -10.56 3.00 -12.40
CA VAL A 131 -9.25 2.35 -12.35
C VAL A 131 -9.04 1.48 -13.59
N ARG A 132 -7.92 1.70 -14.27
CA ARG A 132 -7.43 0.90 -15.39
C ARG A 132 -6.26 0.05 -14.94
N PHE A 133 -6.44 -1.27 -14.97
CA PHE A 133 -5.34 -2.20 -14.66
C PHE A 133 -4.48 -2.40 -15.90
N LEU A 134 -3.17 -2.17 -15.77
CA LEU A 134 -2.17 -2.49 -16.79
C LEU A 134 -1.36 -3.69 -16.29
N ASN A 135 -1.59 -4.86 -16.88
CA ASN A 135 -0.85 -6.06 -16.54
C ASN A 135 0.48 -6.07 -17.30
N LEU A 136 1.58 -6.03 -16.61
CA LEU A 136 2.92 -6.01 -17.24
C LEU A 136 3.17 -7.14 -18.25
N PRO A 137 2.68 -8.39 -18.04
CA PRO A 137 2.80 -9.44 -19.04
C PRO A 137 2.14 -9.11 -20.39
N ASP A 138 1.02 -8.36 -20.40
CA ASP A 138 0.31 -7.96 -21.62
C ASP A 138 1.15 -7.01 -22.50
N PHE A 139 2.18 -6.42 -21.92
CA PHE A 139 3.14 -5.51 -22.54
C PHE A 139 4.53 -6.15 -22.74
N GLY A 140 4.63 -7.48 -22.70
CA GLY A 140 5.90 -8.20 -22.79
C GLY A 140 6.84 -7.97 -21.59
N GLY A 141 6.33 -7.40 -20.49
CA GLY A 141 7.13 -7.02 -19.33
C GLY A 141 7.95 -5.75 -19.53
N ASP A 142 7.79 -5.07 -20.67
CA ASP A 142 8.52 -3.85 -20.99
C ASP A 142 7.74 -2.60 -20.49
N VAL A 143 8.44 -1.82 -19.67
CA VAL A 143 7.91 -0.58 -19.09
C VAL A 143 7.70 0.50 -20.20
N SER A 144 8.48 0.47 -21.26
CA SER A 144 8.36 1.40 -22.38
C SER A 144 7.02 1.25 -23.08
N ASN A 145 6.59 0.02 -23.33
CA ASN A 145 5.28 -0.28 -23.93
C ASN A 145 4.12 0.15 -23.02
N VAL A 146 4.29 0.04 -21.70
CA VAL A 146 3.31 0.55 -20.73
C VAL A 146 3.24 2.07 -20.80
N LEU A 147 4.38 2.75 -20.87
CA LEU A 147 4.44 4.20 -20.98
C LEU A 147 3.77 4.68 -22.27
N GLU A 148 4.05 4.09 -23.43
CA GLU A 148 3.41 4.40 -24.71
C GLU A 148 1.89 4.31 -24.59
N ARG A 149 1.38 3.25 -24.00
CA ARG A 149 -0.06 3.08 -23.76
C ARG A 149 -0.66 4.19 -22.90
N ILE A 150 0.03 4.59 -21.83
CA ILE A 150 -0.40 5.69 -20.96
C ILE A 150 -0.43 7.02 -21.75
N LEU A 151 0.61 7.30 -22.55
CA LEU A 151 0.69 8.49 -23.37
C LEU A 151 -0.41 8.57 -24.43
N GLU A 152 -0.71 7.45 -25.10
CA GLU A 152 -1.85 7.37 -26.02
C GLU A 152 -3.18 7.68 -25.35
N ASP A 153 -3.41 7.12 -24.17
CA ASP A 153 -4.64 7.32 -23.41
C ASP A 153 -4.75 8.78 -22.92
N CYS A 154 -3.63 9.41 -22.53
CA CYS A 154 -3.56 10.84 -22.20
C CYS A 154 -3.96 11.69 -23.40
N ALA A 155 -3.39 11.42 -24.58
CA ALA A 155 -3.71 12.13 -25.79
C ALA A 155 -5.19 12.01 -26.18
N LYS A 156 -5.78 10.81 -26.08
CA LYS A 156 -7.21 10.56 -26.32
C LYS A 156 -8.14 11.34 -25.38
N GLN A 157 -7.70 11.62 -24.15
CA GLN A 157 -8.46 12.41 -23.17
C GLN A 157 -8.11 13.91 -23.16
N GLY A 158 -7.26 14.36 -24.07
CA GLY A 158 -6.85 15.76 -24.14
C GLY A 158 -5.98 16.22 -22.96
N ILE A 159 -5.32 15.27 -22.28
CA ILE A 159 -4.37 15.56 -21.20
C ILE A 159 -3.03 15.89 -21.87
N VAL A 160 -2.62 17.16 -21.77
CA VAL A 160 -1.33 17.63 -22.29
C VAL A 160 -0.28 17.45 -21.20
N LEU A 161 0.77 16.69 -21.51
CA LEU A 161 1.97 16.63 -20.68
C LEU A 161 2.84 17.84 -20.97
N GLN A 162 3.07 18.67 -19.99
CA GLN A 162 3.98 19.81 -20.05
C GLN A 162 5.40 19.40 -19.71
#